data_9aa43ab2f62e7fb9a8f4cee84d3972d9
#
_entry.id   9aa43ab2f62e7fb9a8f4cee84d3972d9
#
_cell.length_a   1.000
_cell.length_b   1.000
_cell.length_c   1.000
_cell.angle_alpha   90.00
_cell.angle_beta   90.00
_cell.angle_gamma   90.00
#
_symmetry.space_group_name_H-M   'P 1'
#
loop_
_entity.id
_entity.type
_entity.pdbx_description
1 polymer ?
#
loop_
_entity_poly.entity_id
_entity_poly.type
_entity_poly.pdbx_seq_one_letter_code
_entity_poly.pdbx_strand_id
1 'polypeptide(L)'
;MSLLEEAQIKLANIAADNGWNKHEKVLIVSARDLTPDEAIGKPERDDYPLLNGKEVMMESRFRDGVGQAFTDQPGRFEGTLDDVLHISLDTNFRRAVFVSTLNAVMRSLKQTEATIHCKDKEPAFCAQTLPQYIREHHGQPKIAFIGFQPAMIQALNDAGFDLRVTDANPDNIGQIRCGTHIYDASLNADHAHWADIVLSTGSVLVNNTYRELQQGKPVIYYGVTVAGLAQMFSLPRICFYGR
;
A
#
# COMPACT_ATOMS: atom_id res chain seq x y z
N MET A 1 -14.88 3.81 -15.03
CA MET A 1 -13.82 2.80 -14.84
C MET A 1 -12.97 3.22 -13.65
N SER A 2 -12.70 2.33 -12.71
CA SER A 2 -11.80 2.57 -11.58
C SER A 2 -10.34 2.38 -12.00
N LEU A 3 -9.40 2.86 -11.17
CA LEU A 3 -7.96 2.66 -11.40
C LEU A 3 -7.60 1.16 -11.48
N LEU A 4 -8.22 0.33 -10.66
CA LEU A 4 -7.95 -1.12 -10.65
C LEU A 4 -8.51 -1.82 -11.88
N GLU A 5 -9.68 -1.42 -12.38
CA GLU A 5 -10.22 -1.95 -13.67
C GLU A 5 -9.33 -1.57 -14.85
N GLU A 6 -8.81 -0.35 -14.86
CA GLU A 6 -7.83 0.06 -15.87
C GLU A 6 -6.51 -0.73 -15.72
N ALA A 7 -6.07 -0.99 -14.49
CA ALA A 7 -4.89 -1.82 -14.23
C ALA A 7 -5.07 -3.26 -14.71
N GLN A 8 -6.27 -3.85 -14.58
CA GLN A 8 -6.57 -5.19 -15.12
C GLN A 8 -6.38 -5.23 -16.64
N ILE A 9 -6.90 -4.22 -17.35
CA ILE A 9 -6.75 -4.12 -18.81
C ILE A 9 -5.27 -3.99 -19.19
N LYS A 10 -4.52 -3.11 -18.50
CA LYS A 10 -3.08 -2.93 -18.76
C LYS A 10 -2.28 -4.22 -18.46
N LEU A 11 -2.62 -4.93 -17.38
CA LEU A 11 -1.97 -6.20 -17.04
C LEU A 11 -2.27 -7.28 -18.08
N ALA A 12 -3.49 -7.32 -18.62
CA ALA A 12 -3.86 -8.23 -19.72
C ALA A 12 -3.03 -7.95 -20.98
N ASN A 13 -2.80 -6.68 -21.32
CA ASN A 13 -1.92 -6.29 -22.43
C ASN A 13 -0.47 -6.71 -22.18
N ILE A 14 0.06 -6.48 -20.97
CA ILE A 14 1.40 -6.93 -20.59
C ILE A 14 1.52 -8.46 -20.74
N ALA A 15 0.52 -9.23 -20.33
CA ALA A 15 0.51 -10.68 -20.48
C ALA A 15 0.53 -11.11 -21.96
N ALA A 16 -0.25 -10.43 -22.81
CA ALA A 16 -0.28 -10.66 -24.24
C ALA A 16 1.06 -10.31 -24.93
N ASP A 17 1.64 -9.16 -24.62
CA ASP A 17 2.93 -8.69 -25.16
C ASP A 17 4.09 -9.61 -24.79
N ASN A 18 4.02 -10.27 -23.63
CA ASN A 18 5.01 -11.26 -23.20
C ASN A 18 4.71 -12.68 -23.76
N GLY A 19 3.70 -12.84 -24.62
CA GLY A 19 3.33 -14.11 -25.19
C GLY A 19 2.82 -15.14 -24.16
N TRP A 20 2.33 -14.67 -23.02
CA TRP A 20 1.82 -15.56 -21.99
C TRP A 20 0.46 -16.10 -22.42
N ASN A 21 0.42 -17.41 -22.71
CA ASN A 21 -0.82 -18.05 -23.08
C ASN A 21 -1.73 -18.17 -21.85
N LYS A 22 -2.94 -17.62 -21.95
CA LYS A 22 -3.94 -17.66 -20.88
C LYS A 22 -4.27 -19.07 -20.39
N HIS A 23 -4.07 -20.09 -21.23
CA HIS A 23 -4.36 -21.50 -20.95
C HIS A 23 -3.13 -22.30 -20.47
N GLU A 24 -1.95 -21.70 -20.43
CA GLU A 24 -0.78 -22.39 -19.88
C GLU A 24 -0.88 -22.50 -18.36
N LYS A 25 -0.97 -23.75 -17.87
CA LYS A 25 -0.99 -24.08 -16.44
C LYS A 25 0.28 -23.67 -15.68
N VAL A 26 1.32 -23.25 -16.38
CA VAL A 26 2.59 -22.79 -15.80
C VAL A 26 2.53 -21.40 -15.17
N LEU A 27 1.51 -20.60 -15.48
CA LEU A 27 1.33 -19.25 -14.92
C LEU A 27 0.41 -19.30 -13.68
N ILE A 28 0.80 -20.12 -12.70
CA ILE A 28 0.08 -20.23 -11.44
C ILE A 28 0.37 -19.00 -10.60
N VAL A 29 -0.69 -18.39 -10.11
CA VAL A 29 -0.66 -17.34 -9.09
C VAL A 29 -1.13 -17.96 -7.78
N SER A 30 -0.39 -17.71 -6.72
CA SER A 30 -0.76 -18.09 -5.36
C SER A 30 -0.79 -16.83 -4.51
N ALA A 31 -1.84 -16.68 -3.75
CA ALA A 31 -1.98 -15.58 -2.79
C ALA A 31 -2.48 -16.13 -1.45
N ARG A 32 -1.85 -15.71 -0.35
CA ARG A 32 -2.21 -16.08 1.01
C ARG A 32 -1.96 -14.91 1.97
N ASP A 33 -2.60 -14.94 3.11
CA ASP A 33 -2.26 -14.08 4.24
C ASP A 33 -0.90 -14.48 4.84
N LEU A 34 -0.18 -13.47 5.35
CA LEU A 34 1.05 -13.67 6.11
C LEU A 34 0.77 -13.54 7.61
N THR A 35 1.46 -14.34 8.41
CA THR A 35 1.54 -14.09 9.86
C THR A 35 2.29 -12.77 10.12
N PRO A 36 2.12 -12.14 11.31
CA PRO A 36 2.91 -10.94 11.65
C PRO A 36 4.42 -11.14 11.51
N ASP A 37 4.97 -12.27 11.97
CA ASP A 37 6.40 -12.58 11.82
C ASP A 37 6.83 -12.68 10.35
N GLU A 38 5.97 -13.22 9.47
CA GLU A 38 6.25 -13.29 8.04
C GLU A 38 6.16 -11.91 7.36
N ALA A 39 5.26 -11.05 7.83
CA ALA A 39 4.99 -9.74 7.23
C ALA A 39 5.95 -8.64 7.69
N ILE A 40 6.21 -8.54 8.99
CA ILE A 40 7.00 -7.44 9.59
C ILE A 40 8.17 -7.91 10.46
N GLY A 41 8.27 -9.22 10.78
CA GLY A 41 9.31 -9.74 11.66
C GLY A 41 9.11 -9.30 13.12
N LYS A 42 10.22 -8.90 13.77
CA LYS A 42 10.25 -8.44 15.17
C LYS A 42 10.67 -6.97 15.27
N PRO A 43 9.75 -6.03 14.97
CA PRO A 43 10.06 -4.62 15.06
C PRO A 43 10.25 -4.16 16.52
N GLU A 44 10.89 -3.00 16.70
CA GLU A 44 11.14 -2.44 18.03
C GLU A 44 9.87 -1.88 18.69
N ARG A 45 8.83 -1.60 17.92
CA ARG A 45 7.52 -1.10 18.37
C ARG A 45 6.49 -2.22 18.27
N ASP A 46 5.56 -2.25 19.21
CA ASP A 46 4.45 -3.21 19.28
C ASP A 46 3.11 -2.66 18.75
N ASP A 47 3.08 -1.39 18.37
CA ASP A 47 1.86 -0.69 17.95
C ASP A 47 1.66 -0.63 16.41
N TYR A 48 2.44 -1.40 15.64
CA TYR A 48 2.21 -1.52 14.20
C TYR A 48 0.90 -2.27 13.88
N PRO A 49 0.11 -1.81 12.88
CA PRO A 49 -1.14 -2.48 12.48
C PRO A 49 -0.98 -3.96 12.16
N LEU A 50 0.15 -4.38 11.57
CA LEU A 50 0.45 -5.78 11.26
C LEU A 50 0.60 -6.67 12.50
N LEU A 51 0.88 -6.11 13.68
CA LEU A 51 0.98 -6.87 14.94
C LEU A 51 -0.36 -6.98 15.65
N ASN A 52 -1.15 -5.90 15.65
CA ASN A 52 -2.33 -5.75 16.51
C ASN A 52 -3.59 -5.31 15.75
N GLY A 53 -3.47 -4.98 14.48
CA GLY A 53 -4.58 -4.51 13.67
C GLY A 53 -5.44 -5.63 13.09
N LYS A 54 -6.53 -5.24 12.43
CA LYS A 54 -7.37 -6.14 11.62
C LYS A 54 -6.82 -6.31 10.19
N GLU A 55 -5.86 -5.48 9.82
CA GLU A 55 -5.21 -5.58 8.51
C GLU A 55 -4.11 -6.64 8.53
N VAL A 56 -4.06 -7.42 7.47
CA VAL A 56 -3.06 -8.44 7.22
C VAL A 56 -2.37 -8.20 5.89
N MET A 57 -1.21 -8.81 5.70
CA MET A 57 -0.47 -8.77 4.45
C MET A 57 -0.80 -10.00 3.62
N MET A 58 -1.37 -9.80 2.43
CA MET A 58 -1.48 -10.83 1.40
C MET A 58 -0.19 -10.88 0.59
N GLU A 59 0.28 -12.10 0.27
CA GLU A 59 1.44 -12.33 -0.58
C GLU A 59 1.06 -13.18 -1.79
N SER A 60 1.33 -12.67 -2.97
CA SER A 60 1.20 -13.40 -4.24
C SER A 60 2.58 -13.76 -4.77
N ARG A 61 2.66 -14.92 -5.42
CA ARG A 61 3.84 -15.40 -6.12
C ARG A 61 3.51 -15.68 -7.57
N PHE A 62 4.29 -15.09 -8.46
CA PHE A 62 4.19 -15.31 -9.89
C PHE A 62 5.60 -15.47 -10.46
N ARG A 63 5.93 -16.67 -10.96
CA ARG A 63 7.29 -17.05 -11.37
C ARG A 63 8.30 -16.78 -10.22
N ASP A 64 9.33 -15.98 -10.47
CA ASP A 64 10.33 -15.52 -9.48
C ASP A 64 9.92 -14.25 -8.74
N GLY A 65 8.82 -13.60 -9.15
CA GLY A 65 8.32 -12.38 -8.53
C GLY A 65 7.45 -12.67 -7.31
N VAL A 66 7.62 -11.84 -6.29
CA VAL A 66 6.80 -11.83 -5.08
C VAL A 66 6.22 -10.43 -4.91
N GLY A 67 4.93 -10.34 -4.62
CA GLY A 67 4.24 -9.08 -4.42
C GLY A 67 3.30 -9.13 -3.23
N GLN A 68 3.26 -8.07 -2.46
CA GLN A 68 2.45 -7.98 -1.25
C GLN A 68 1.43 -6.84 -1.33
N ALA A 69 0.31 -7.00 -0.65
CA ALA A 69 -0.72 -5.99 -0.49
C ALA A 69 -1.42 -6.12 0.88
N PHE A 70 -1.69 -4.99 1.53
CA PHE A 70 -2.50 -4.93 2.74
C PHE A 70 -3.99 -5.13 2.43
N THR A 71 -4.71 -5.81 3.32
CA THR A 71 -6.15 -5.98 3.29
C THR A 71 -6.73 -6.22 4.69
N ASP A 72 -7.98 -5.82 4.91
CA ASP A 72 -8.80 -6.17 6.06
C ASP A 72 -9.59 -7.47 5.85
N GLN A 73 -9.55 -8.04 4.64
CA GLN A 73 -10.23 -9.27 4.26
C GLN A 73 -9.21 -10.31 3.79
N PRO A 74 -8.54 -11.02 4.72
CA PRO A 74 -7.58 -12.05 4.37
C PRO A 74 -8.27 -13.28 3.77
N GLY A 75 -7.50 -14.10 3.04
CA GLY A 75 -7.97 -15.34 2.47
C GLY A 75 -6.89 -16.03 1.66
N ARG A 76 -7.26 -17.09 0.99
CA ARG A 76 -6.39 -17.85 0.10
C ARG A 76 -6.95 -17.88 -1.31
N PHE A 77 -6.06 -17.79 -2.27
CA PHE A 77 -6.36 -17.90 -3.68
C PHE A 77 -5.28 -18.71 -4.39
N GLU A 78 -5.68 -19.65 -5.20
CA GLU A 78 -4.83 -20.39 -6.13
C GLU A 78 -5.50 -20.42 -7.50
N GLY A 79 -4.75 -20.09 -8.54
CA GLY A 79 -5.28 -20.06 -9.90
C GLY A 79 -4.21 -19.68 -10.91
N THR A 80 -4.66 -19.37 -12.09
CA THR A 80 -3.83 -18.86 -13.19
C THR A 80 -3.79 -17.33 -13.19
N LEU A 81 -2.89 -16.76 -13.96
CA LEU A 81 -2.92 -15.32 -14.23
C LEU A 81 -4.24 -14.90 -14.89
N ASP A 82 -4.80 -15.77 -15.77
CA ASP A 82 -6.08 -15.52 -16.42
C ASP A 82 -7.24 -15.42 -15.41
N ASP A 83 -7.25 -16.26 -14.37
CA ASP A 83 -8.24 -16.14 -13.29
C ASP A 83 -8.14 -14.80 -12.57
N VAL A 84 -6.92 -14.28 -12.35
CA VAL A 84 -6.70 -12.97 -11.71
C VAL A 84 -7.06 -11.82 -12.66
N LEU A 85 -6.80 -11.96 -13.96
CA LEU A 85 -7.18 -10.95 -14.96
C LEU A 85 -8.70 -10.79 -15.10
N HIS A 86 -9.48 -11.81 -14.72
CA HIS A 86 -10.95 -11.80 -14.78
C HIS A 86 -11.60 -11.76 -13.39
N ILE A 87 -10.81 -11.64 -12.31
CA ILE A 87 -11.36 -11.57 -10.95
C ILE A 87 -12.24 -10.33 -10.80
N SER A 88 -13.44 -10.49 -10.23
CA SER A 88 -14.28 -9.35 -9.87
C SER A 88 -13.62 -8.53 -8.75
N LEU A 89 -13.57 -7.21 -8.89
CA LEU A 89 -12.95 -6.29 -7.93
C LEU A 89 -13.93 -5.75 -6.88
N ASP A 90 -14.93 -6.55 -6.50
CA ASP A 90 -16.06 -6.16 -5.65
C ASP A 90 -15.75 -6.24 -4.14
N THR A 91 -14.77 -7.04 -3.73
CA THR A 91 -14.36 -7.20 -2.32
C THR A 91 -12.90 -6.79 -2.10
N ASN A 92 -12.55 -6.40 -0.86
CA ASN A 92 -11.16 -6.07 -0.50
C ASN A 92 -10.25 -7.27 -0.69
N PHE A 93 -10.71 -8.49 -0.37
CA PHE A 93 -9.96 -9.73 -0.64
C PHE A 93 -9.57 -9.84 -2.12
N ARG A 94 -10.54 -9.74 -3.03
CA ARG A 94 -10.30 -9.89 -4.48
C ARG A 94 -9.42 -8.78 -5.03
N ARG A 95 -9.60 -7.54 -4.56
CA ARG A 95 -8.69 -6.43 -4.88
C ARG A 95 -7.27 -6.67 -4.37
N ALA A 96 -7.12 -7.21 -3.15
CA ALA A 96 -5.81 -7.55 -2.60
C ALA A 96 -5.12 -8.68 -3.38
N VAL A 97 -5.87 -9.71 -3.81
CA VAL A 97 -5.36 -10.77 -4.72
C VAL A 97 -4.86 -10.15 -6.02
N PHE A 98 -5.66 -9.29 -6.65
CA PHE A 98 -5.26 -8.60 -7.87
C PHE A 98 -4.02 -7.72 -7.67
N VAL A 99 -4.00 -6.87 -6.65
CA VAL A 99 -2.91 -5.91 -6.40
C VAL A 99 -1.62 -6.62 -6.03
N SER A 100 -1.66 -7.62 -5.14
CA SER A 100 -0.46 -8.40 -4.79
C SER A 100 0.06 -9.19 -5.99
N THR A 101 -0.82 -9.72 -6.85
CA THR A 101 -0.42 -10.38 -8.10
C THR A 101 0.18 -9.41 -9.10
N LEU A 102 -0.41 -8.23 -9.27
CA LEU A 102 0.18 -7.18 -10.12
C LEU A 102 1.61 -6.84 -9.65
N ASN A 103 1.80 -6.66 -8.33
CA ASN A 103 3.13 -6.41 -7.75
C ASN A 103 4.10 -7.57 -8.07
N ALA A 104 3.67 -8.84 -7.94
CA ALA A 104 4.49 -10.01 -8.26
C ALA A 104 4.86 -10.07 -9.74
N VAL A 105 3.88 -9.84 -10.64
CA VAL A 105 4.11 -9.81 -12.10
C VAL A 105 5.10 -8.72 -12.48
N MET A 106 4.88 -7.50 -12.02
CA MET A 106 5.76 -6.36 -12.32
C MET A 106 7.17 -6.59 -11.75
N ARG A 107 7.29 -7.25 -10.61
CA ARG A 107 8.58 -7.65 -10.02
C ARG A 107 9.28 -8.70 -10.87
N SER A 108 8.57 -9.74 -11.35
CA SER A 108 9.15 -10.78 -12.21
C SER A 108 9.63 -10.22 -13.57
N LEU A 109 9.01 -9.15 -14.04
CA LEU A 109 9.42 -8.40 -15.24
C LEU A 109 10.53 -7.38 -14.96
N LYS A 110 10.98 -7.24 -13.70
CA LYS A 110 11.96 -6.24 -13.27
C LYS A 110 11.54 -4.80 -13.58
N GLN A 111 10.23 -4.54 -13.62
CA GLN A 111 9.66 -3.23 -13.89
C GLN A 111 9.36 -2.44 -12.60
N THR A 112 9.30 -3.11 -11.46
CA THR A 112 9.17 -2.45 -10.16
C THR A 112 10.00 -3.16 -9.09
N GLU A 113 10.33 -2.41 -8.05
CA GLU A 113 11.05 -2.89 -6.87
C GLU A 113 10.25 -2.61 -5.61
N ALA A 114 10.79 -3.05 -4.46
CA ALA A 114 10.16 -2.82 -3.16
C ALA A 114 8.69 -3.29 -3.13
N THR A 115 8.47 -4.54 -3.55
CA THR A 115 7.15 -5.21 -3.55
C THR A 115 6.93 -6.09 -2.32
N ILE A 116 7.95 -6.23 -1.47
CA ILE A 116 7.93 -6.98 -0.21
C ILE A 116 8.19 -6.03 0.94
N HIS A 117 7.37 -6.12 2.00
CA HIS A 117 7.44 -5.24 3.17
C HIS A 117 8.78 -5.36 3.90
N CYS A 118 9.27 -4.24 4.41
CA CYS A 118 10.45 -4.18 5.27
C CYS A 118 10.18 -4.85 6.62
N LYS A 119 11.22 -5.37 7.28
CA LYS A 119 11.10 -6.16 8.51
C LYS A 119 12.02 -5.67 9.63
N ASP A 120 11.73 -6.13 10.82
CA ASP A 120 12.53 -5.91 12.02
C ASP A 120 12.74 -4.41 12.31
N LYS A 121 13.96 -3.90 12.19
CA LYS A 121 14.30 -2.48 12.40
C LYS A 121 14.05 -1.58 11.19
N GLU A 122 13.85 -2.15 10.02
CA GLU A 122 13.72 -1.40 8.76
C GLU A 122 12.52 -0.44 8.73
N PRO A 123 11.33 -0.77 9.33
CA PRO A 123 10.23 0.19 9.43
C PRO A 123 10.60 1.46 10.22
N ALA A 124 11.40 1.34 11.27
CA ALA A 124 11.88 2.49 12.03
C ALA A 124 12.88 3.33 11.20
N PHE A 125 13.80 2.71 10.48
CA PHE A 125 14.73 3.42 9.58
C PHE A 125 13.99 4.11 8.44
N CYS A 126 12.97 3.45 7.88
CA CYS A 126 12.09 4.04 6.86
C CYS A 126 11.43 5.33 7.37
N ALA A 127 10.91 5.28 8.61
CA ALA A 127 10.29 6.42 9.25
C ALA A 127 11.27 7.58 9.52
N GLN A 128 12.49 7.28 9.95
CA GLN A 128 13.54 8.28 10.20
C GLN A 128 13.98 9.02 8.93
N THR A 129 13.94 8.36 7.78
CA THR A 129 14.29 8.95 6.48
C THR A 129 13.22 9.91 5.96
N LEU A 130 11.95 9.70 6.31
CA LEU A 130 10.81 10.41 5.75
C LEU A 130 10.82 11.93 5.97
N PRO A 131 11.11 12.47 7.17
CA PRO A 131 11.10 13.93 7.39
C PRO A 131 12.11 14.68 6.53
N GLN A 132 13.31 14.12 6.34
CA GLN A 132 14.32 14.71 5.47
C GLN A 132 13.85 14.70 4.02
N TYR A 133 13.34 13.59 3.52
CA TYR A 133 12.78 13.48 2.17
C TYR A 133 11.70 14.55 1.92
N ILE A 134 10.74 14.70 2.87
CA ILE A 134 9.68 15.70 2.71
C ILE A 134 10.25 17.12 2.66
N ARG A 135 11.22 17.47 3.53
CA ARG A 135 11.84 18.80 3.51
C ARG A 135 12.56 19.10 2.20
N GLU A 136 13.29 18.15 1.66
CA GLU A 136 14.06 18.32 0.44
C GLU A 136 13.17 18.48 -0.80
N HIS A 137 12.01 17.81 -0.86
CA HIS A 137 11.16 17.79 -2.05
C HIS A 137 9.94 18.72 -1.94
N HIS A 138 9.49 19.02 -0.72
CA HIS A 138 8.23 19.74 -0.47
C HIS A 138 8.36 20.88 0.56
N GLY A 139 9.51 21.07 1.18
CA GLY A 139 9.73 22.10 2.20
C GLY A 139 9.10 21.72 3.54
N GLN A 140 8.28 22.61 4.09
CA GLN A 140 7.55 22.42 5.37
C GLN A 140 6.03 22.46 5.12
N PRO A 141 5.46 21.47 4.43
CA PRO A 141 4.06 21.46 4.07
C PRO A 141 3.16 21.07 5.24
N LYS A 142 1.88 21.42 5.16
CA LYS A 142 0.80 20.78 5.90
C LYS A 142 0.54 19.40 5.29
N ILE A 143 0.47 18.37 6.11
CA ILE A 143 0.39 16.99 5.66
C ILE A 143 -0.92 16.35 6.12
N ALA A 144 -1.75 15.88 5.17
CA ALA A 144 -2.78 14.89 5.45
C ALA A 144 -2.15 13.50 5.38
N PHE A 145 -2.08 12.83 6.52
CA PHE A 145 -1.50 11.50 6.63
C PHE A 145 -2.62 10.45 6.73
N ILE A 146 -2.77 9.63 5.71
CA ILE A 146 -3.87 8.68 5.55
C ILE A 146 -3.40 7.26 5.88
N GLY A 147 -4.02 6.66 6.89
CA GLY A 147 -3.67 5.36 7.48
C GLY A 147 -2.68 5.49 8.64
N PHE A 148 -2.83 4.62 9.64
CA PHE A 148 -2.00 4.65 10.85
C PHE A 148 -0.68 3.90 10.65
N GLN A 149 0.42 4.64 10.48
CA GLN A 149 1.79 4.12 10.51
C GLN A 149 2.56 4.83 11.63
N PRO A 150 2.65 4.23 12.83
CA PRO A 150 3.03 4.94 14.04
C PRO A 150 4.45 5.51 14.00
N ALA A 151 5.42 4.78 13.43
CA ALA A 151 6.80 5.29 13.36
C ALA A 151 6.92 6.50 12.42
N MET A 152 6.24 6.51 11.26
CA MET A 152 6.26 7.65 10.34
C MET A 152 5.55 8.87 10.92
N ILE A 153 4.38 8.66 11.57
CA ILE A 153 3.63 9.72 12.24
C ILE A 153 4.49 10.36 13.32
N GLN A 154 5.11 9.53 14.17
CA GLN A 154 6.00 10.02 15.24
C GLN A 154 7.16 10.83 14.66
N ALA A 155 7.85 10.31 13.64
CA ALA A 155 9.00 10.98 13.05
C ALA A 155 8.64 12.33 12.41
N LEU A 156 7.50 12.42 11.74
CA LEU A 156 7.02 13.68 11.17
C LEU A 156 6.60 14.68 12.25
N ASN A 157 5.92 14.23 13.31
CA ASN A 157 5.53 15.06 14.43
C ASN A 157 6.75 15.60 15.18
N ASP A 158 7.72 14.75 15.50
CA ASP A 158 8.98 15.13 16.15
C ASP A 158 9.80 16.13 15.30
N ALA A 159 9.67 16.03 13.98
CA ALA A 159 10.28 16.96 13.04
C ALA A 159 9.51 18.28 12.88
N GLY A 160 8.37 18.45 13.57
CA GLY A 160 7.60 19.70 13.61
C GLY A 160 6.75 19.96 12.37
N PHE A 161 6.32 18.92 11.64
CA PHE A 161 5.34 19.07 10.58
C PHE A 161 3.93 19.28 11.13
N ASP A 162 3.10 20.06 10.45
CA ASP A 162 1.67 20.22 10.76
C ASP A 162 0.92 19.02 10.14
N LEU A 163 0.44 18.09 11.00
CA LEU A 163 -0.16 16.83 10.61
C LEU A 163 -1.64 16.75 10.97
N ARG A 164 -2.44 16.20 10.03
CA ARG A 164 -3.75 15.62 10.33
C ARG A 164 -3.75 14.17 9.89
N VAL A 165 -4.00 13.27 10.84
CA VAL A 165 -3.94 11.82 10.61
C VAL A 165 -5.34 11.25 10.62
N THR A 166 -5.67 10.42 9.61
CA THR A 166 -6.91 9.63 9.58
C THR A 166 -6.60 8.15 9.56
N ASP A 167 -7.49 7.35 10.12
CA ASP A 167 -7.42 5.89 10.06
C ASP A 167 -8.82 5.27 9.96
N ALA A 168 -8.90 4.07 9.39
CA ALA A 168 -10.15 3.32 9.28
C ALA A 168 -10.38 2.36 10.46
N ASN A 169 -9.34 2.08 11.26
CA ASN A 169 -9.47 1.19 12.42
C ASN A 169 -10.12 1.93 13.58
N PRO A 170 -11.32 1.49 14.04
CA PRO A 170 -12.04 2.15 15.14
C PRO A 170 -11.24 2.21 16.44
N ASP A 171 -10.29 1.29 16.65
CA ASP A 171 -9.45 1.27 17.86
C ASP A 171 -8.42 2.43 17.89
N ASN A 172 -8.16 3.06 16.75
CA ASN A 172 -7.29 4.24 16.64
C ASN A 172 -8.09 5.55 16.70
N ILE A 173 -9.32 5.54 16.20
CA ILE A 173 -10.14 6.75 16.03
C ILE A 173 -10.44 7.43 17.38
N GLY A 174 -10.25 8.75 17.43
CA GLY A 174 -10.47 9.57 18.63
C GLY A 174 -9.33 9.52 19.65
N GLN A 175 -8.31 8.68 19.42
CA GLN A 175 -7.14 8.57 20.31
C GLN A 175 -6.08 9.63 19.96
N ILE A 176 -5.28 10.00 20.96
CA ILE A 176 -4.01 10.72 20.74
C ILE A 176 -2.91 9.68 20.70
N ARG A 177 -2.28 9.50 19.54
CA ARG A 177 -1.19 8.54 19.33
C ARG A 177 -0.04 9.22 18.59
N CYS A 178 1.18 8.86 18.93
CA CYS A 178 2.38 9.46 18.32
C CYS A 178 2.36 11.00 18.36
N GLY A 179 1.81 11.58 19.45
CA GLY A 179 1.72 13.04 19.62
C GLY A 179 0.65 13.74 18.79
N THR A 180 -0.23 13.04 18.09
CA THR A 180 -1.28 13.64 17.26
C THR A 180 -2.63 12.95 17.47
N HIS A 181 -3.72 13.66 17.16
CA HIS A 181 -5.08 13.11 17.19
C HIS A 181 -5.33 12.29 15.93
N ILE A 182 -5.92 11.10 16.08
CA ILE A 182 -6.30 10.22 14.98
C ILE A 182 -7.79 10.42 14.68
N TYR A 183 -8.09 10.88 13.48
CA TYR A 183 -9.43 11.15 13.00
C TYR A 183 -10.00 9.95 12.24
N ASP A 184 -11.31 9.92 12.10
CA ASP A 184 -12.02 8.93 11.27
C ASP A 184 -11.71 9.12 9.79
N ALA A 185 -11.60 8.00 9.05
CA ALA A 185 -11.32 8.01 7.61
C ALA A 185 -12.38 8.74 6.77
N SER A 186 -13.60 8.94 7.28
CA SER A 186 -14.63 9.78 6.62
C SER A 186 -14.18 11.24 6.43
N LEU A 187 -13.14 11.69 7.16
CA LEU A 187 -12.55 13.02 7.02
C LEU A 187 -11.38 13.08 6.01
N ASN A 188 -11.11 12.00 5.27
CA ASN A 188 -10.03 11.96 4.30
C ASN A 188 -10.08 13.13 3.30
N ALA A 189 -11.24 13.39 2.71
CA ALA A 189 -11.43 14.47 1.73
C ALA A 189 -11.18 15.86 2.35
N ASP A 190 -11.69 16.12 3.56
CA ASP A 190 -11.53 17.40 4.25
C ASP A 190 -10.05 17.63 4.63
N HIS A 191 -9.37 16.60 5.12
CA HIS A 191 -7.95 16.71 5.45
C HIS A 191 -7.07 16.84 4.20
N ALA A 192 -7.38 16.12 3.12
CA ALA A 192 -6.69 16.28 1.84
C ALA A 192 -6.89 17.68 1.26
N HIS A 193 -8.07 18.28 1.41
CA HIS A 193 -8.33 19.65 0.99
C HIS A 193 -7.52 20.68 1.82
N TRP A 194 -7.43 20.47 3.13
CA TRP A 194 -6.69 21.35 4.06
C TRP A 194 -5.16 21.31 3.83
N ALA A 195 -4.63 20.16 3.42
CA ALA A 195 -3.20 19.91 3.31
C ALA A 195 -2.57 20.57 2.08
N ASP A 196 -1.26 20.71 2.11
CA ASP A 196 -0.45 21.04 0.93
C ASP A 196 -0.07 19.78 0.16
N ILE A 197 0.16 18.67 0.90
CA ILE A 197 0.42 17.34 0.34
C ILE A 197 -0.35 16.27 1.12
N VAL A 198 -0.64 15.15 0.46
CA VAL A 198 -1.23 13.96 1.06
C VAL A 198 -0.21 12.84 1.08
N LEU A 199 0.09 12.28 2.24
CA LEU A 199 0.84 11.03 2.39
C LEU A 199 -0.16 9.91 2.67
N SER A 200 -0.28 8.96 1.74
CA SER A 200 -1.31 7.93 1.84
C SER A 200 -0.75 6.52 1.82
N THR A 201 -1.30 5.67 2.69
CA THR A 201 -1.09 4.23 2.55
C THR A 201 -1.59 3.72 1.20
N GLY A 202 -0.89 2.73 0.62
CA GLY A 202 -1.37 2.05 -0.59
C GLY A 202 -2.65 1.23 -0.39
N SER A 203 -3.06 0.92 0.87
CA SER A 203 -4.28 0.17 1.17
C SER A 203 -5.56 0.88 0.75
N VAL A 204 -5.55 2.22 0.58
CA VAL A 204 -6.70 2.97 0.03
C VAL A 204 -7.11 2.50 -1.37
N LEU A 205 -6.19 1.92 -2.14
CA LEU A 205 -6.48 1.34 -3.45
C LEU A 205 -7.20 0.01 -3.32
N VAL A 206 -6.80 -0.82 -2.36
CA VAL A 206 -7.46 -2.09 -2.03
C VAL A 206 -8.85 -1.82 -1.42
N ASN A 207 -8.96 -0.80 -0.56
CA ASN A 207 -10.21 -0.41 0.07
C ASN A 207 -11.14 0.40 -0.86
N ASN A 208 -10.65 0.77 -2.06
CA ASN A 208 -11.36 1.57 -3.06
C ASN A 208 -11.79 2.97 -2.57
N THR A 209 -11.01 3.57 -1.65
CA THR A 209 -11.25 4.90 -1.06
C THR A 209 -10.32 5.99 -1.62
N TYR A 210 -9.42 5.66 -2.52
CA TYR A 210 -8.40 6.55 -3.08
C TYR A 210 -8.96 7.83 -3.73
N ARG A 211 -10.21 7.80 -4.23
CA ARG A 211 -10.85 8.95 -4.88
C ARG A 211 -11.09 10.11 -3.93
N GLU A 212 -11.26 9.83 -2.64
CA GLU A 212 -11.45 10.84 -1.59
C GLU A 212 -10.21 11.75 -1.45
N LEU A 213 -9.04 11.25 -1.86
CA LEU A 213 -7.77 11.97 -1.78
C LEU A 213 -7.53 12.91 -2.95
N GLN A 214 -8.35 12.83 -4.01
CA GLN A 214 -8.19 13.61 -5.25
C GLN A 214 -8.77 15.03 -5.09
N GLN A 215 -8.17 15.83 -4.22
CA GLN A 215 -8.58 17.22 -3.92
C GLN A 215 -7.67 18.25 -4.61
N GLY A 216 -7.06 17.89 -5.75
CA GLY A 216 -6.14 18.78 -6.49
C GLY A 216 -4.77 19.00 -5.82
N LYS A 217 -4.43 18.19 -4.83
CA LYS A 217 -3.15 18.22 -4.12
C LYS A 217 -2.26 17.04 -4.54
N PRO A 218 -0.93 17.17 -4.44
CA PRO A 218 -0.03 16.05 -4.64
C PRO A 218 -0.34 14.92 -3.64
N VAL A 219 -0.59 13.71 -4.16
CA VAL A 219 -0.75 12.50 -3.36
C VAL A 219 0.49 11.65 -3.52
N ILE A 220 1.19 11.39 -2.42
CA ILE A 220 2.38 10.56 -2.35
C ILE A 220 1.99 9.29 -1.60
N TYR A 221 2.07 8.14 -2.27
CA TYR A 221 1.75 6.86 -1.65
C TYR A 221 2.97 6.28 -0.94
N TYR A 222 2.77 5.65 0.21
CA TYR A 222 3.83 4.92 0.88
C TYR A 222 3.54 3.42 0.97
N GLY A 223 4.62 2.64 1.08
CA GLY A 223 4.57 1.19 1.27
C GLY A 223 4.56 0.37 -0.01
N VAL A 224 4.41 -0.94 0.16
CA VAL A 224 4.58 -1.94 -0.90
C VAL A 224 3.31 -2.19 -1.71
N THR A 225 2.14 -2.01 -1.11
CA THR A 225 0.84 -2.31 -1.74
C THR A 225 0.68 -1.64 -3.10
N VAL A 226 1.11 -0.39 -3.21
CA VAL A 226 0.95 0.41 -4.44
C VAL A 226 2.05 0.20 -5.48
N ALA A 227 3.03 -0.67 -5.25
CA ALA A 227 4.26 -0.74 -6.04
C ALA A 227 4.03 -0.87 -7.57
N GLY A 228 3.29 -1.87 -7.99
CA GLY A 228 2.97 -2.10 -9.41
C GLY A 228 2.06 -1.02 -9.99
N LEU A 229 1.08 -0.54 -9.22
CA LEU A 229 0.21 0.56 -9.65
C LEU A 229 0.98 1.86 -9.80
N ALA A 230 1.90 2.16 -8.87
CA ALA A 230 2.74 3.35 -8.96
C ALA A 230 3.59 3.33 -10.24
N GLN A 231 4.18 2.20 -10.58
CA GLN A 231 4.91 2.04 -11.83
C GLN A 231 4.00 2.18 -13.07
N MET A 232 2.84 1.50 -13.05
CA MET A 232 1.91 1.44 -14.19
C MET A 232 1.26 2.79 -14.52
N PHE A 233 1.05 3.64 -13.51
CA PHE A 233 0.35 4.92 -13.62
C PHE A 233 1.22 6.14 -13.26
N SER A 234 2.53 5.95 -13.07
CA SER A 234 3.47 7.00 -12.67
C SER A 234 3.02 7.75 -11.40
N LEU A 235 2.48 7.00 -10.42
CA LEU A 235 2.05 7.61 -9.15
C LEU A 235 3.28 7.88 -8.27
N PRO A 236 3.36 9.06 -7.61
CA PRO A 236 4.40 9.33 -6.63
C PRO A 236 4.37 8.30 -5.49
N ARG A 237 5.49 7.63 -5.26
CA ARG A 237 5.60 6.59 -4.23
C ARG A 237 6.92 6.69 -3.47
N ILE A 238 6.86 6.46 -2.16
CA ILE A 238 8.01 6.29 -1.28
C ILE A 238 7.97 4.92 -0.61
N CYS A 239 9.09 4.21 -0.64
CA CYS A 239 9.29 2.96 0.09
C CYS A 239 10.80 2.72 0.20
N PHE A 240 11.46 3.30 1.21
CA PHE A 240 12.92 3.36 1.30
C PHE A 240 13.56 2.01 1.60
N TYR A 241 12.88 1.11 2.32
CA TYR A 241 13.40 -0.17 2.80
C TYR A 241 12.55 -1.38 2.35
N GLY A 242 11.61 -1.22 1.43
CA GLY A 242 10.95 -2.35 0.77
C GLY A 242 11.95 -3.17 -0.04
N ARG A 243 11.68 -4.47 -0.17
CA ARG A 243 12.53 -5.44 -0.87
C ARG A 243 11.94 -5.89 -2.21
#